data_e96e76e78710ae3bf1cdc2c552341c14
#
_entry.id   e96e76e78710ae3bf1cdc2c552341c14
#
_cell.length_a   1.000
_cell.length_b   1.000
_cell.length_c   1.000
_cell.angle_alpha   90.00
_cell.angle_beta   90.00
_cell.angle_gamma   90.00
#
_symmetry.space_group_name_H-M   'P 1'
#
loop_
_entity.id
_entity.type
_entity.pdbx_description
1 polymer ?
#
loop_
_entity_poly.entity_id
_entity_poly.type
_entity_poly.pdbx_seq_one_letter_code
_entity_poly.pdbx_strand_id
1 'polypeptide(L)'
;MLALPETGQDWPALKEALIAAKARDYSWKRGRMAVFFYYLDEALERVQQEAYLQFWTENNLGQRAFPSLARLESEVVEMGLSLLHAPAGAGGSFTSGGSESIFLAMLAAREQGGRARPNIVLPDTAHLTFDRAAWYLGMEVRRIPADAERRSDVAAMEAACDADTVALIGSAPNYPFGTVDRIAELGELARRRGLWLHVDACVGGFLNPFLEELGVALPLWDFRAPGVTSISAD
;
A
#
# COMPACT_ATOMS: atom_id res chain seq x y z
N MET A 1 15.80 -5.29 -32.53
CA MET A 1 16.47 -5.19 -31.22
C MET A 1 17.20 -3.85 -31.18
N LEU A 2 16.96 -3.00 -30.20
CA LEU A 2 17.70 -1.75 -30.04
C LEU A 2 19.10 -2.07 -29.50
N ALA A 3 20.14 -1.62 -30.18
CA ALA A 3 21.50 -1.72 -29.68
C ALA A 3 21.86 -0.45 -28.88
N LEU A 4 22.78 -0.59 -27.93
CA LEU A 4 23.34 0.58 -27.24
C LEU A 4 24.07 1.43 -28.29
N PRO A 5 23.78 2.74 -28.38
CA PRO A 5 24.47 3.63 -29.30
C PRO A 5 25.97 3.71 -28.97
N GLU A 6 26.83 3.72 -29.99
CA GLU A 6 28.27 3.87 -29.79
C GLU A 6 28.66 5.28 -29.33
N THR A 7 27.85 6.28 -29.68
CA THR A 7 28.06 7.68 -29.33
C THR A 7 26.85 8.23 -28.60
N GLY A 8 27.06 9.21 -27.71
CA GLY A 8 25.97 9.94 -27.04
C GLY A 8 25.22 10.84 -28.02
N GLN A 9 24.09 11.36 -27.57
CA GLN A 9 23.27 12.36 -28.28
C GLN A 9 23.35 13.70 -27.58
N ASP A 10 23.26 14.78 -28.36
CA ASP A 10 23.18 16.13 -27.81
C ASP A 10 21.87 16.31 -27.02
N TRP A 11 21.99 16.96 -25.86
CA TRP A 11 20.87 17.19 -24.97
C TRP A 11 19.64 17.85 -25.62
N PRO A 12 19.77 18.91 -26.45
CA PRO A 12 18.62 19.50 -27.12
C PRO A 12 17.82 18.52 -27.96
N ALA A 13 18.48 17.70 -28.77
CA ALA A 13 17.85 16.69 -29.62
C ALA A 13 17.21 15.58 -28.77
N LEU A 14 17.89 15.11 -27.72
CA LEU A 14 17.35 14.11 -26.81
C LEU A 14 16.13 14.65 -26.06
N LYS A 15 16.17 15.90 -25.61
CA LYS A 15 15.04 16.54 -24.94
C LYS A 15 13.79 16.60 -25.82
N GLU A 16 13.93 16.96 -27.08
CA GLU A 16 12.82 16.95 -28.04
C GLU A 16 12.26 15.55 -28.26
N ALA A 17 13.12 14.55 -28.39
CA ALA A 17 12.71 13.16 -28.51
C ALA A 17 11.92 12.66 -27.27
N LEU A 18 12.35 13.03 -26.06
CA LEU A 18 11.66 12.71 -24.80
C LEU A 18 10.29 13.40 -24.73
N ILE A 19 10.19 14.66 -25.18
CA ILE A 19 8.90 15.37 -25.24
C ILE A 19 7.98 14.69 -26.26
N ALA A 20 8.50 14.35 -27.44
CA ALA A 20 7.74 13.67 -28.48
C ALA A 20 7.26 12.27 -28.03
N ALA A 21 8.05 11.54 -27.26
CA ALA A 21 7.69 10.24 -26.72
C ALA A 21 6.41 10.31 -25.84
N LYS A 22 6.18 11.43 -25.17
CA LYS A 22 4.99 11.68 -24.33
C LYS A 22 3.74 12.08 -25.12
N ALA A 23 3.81 12.22 -26.42
CA ALA A 23 2.69 12.73 -27.23
C ALA A 23 1.43 11.83 -27.19
N ARG A 24 1.60 10.56 -26.83
CA ARG A 24 0.50 9.58 -26.65
C ARG A 24 0.09 9.37 -25.21
N ASP A 25 0.74 10.03 -24.26
CA ASP A 25 0.40 9.89 -22.85
C ASP A 25 -0.97 10.50 -22.59
N TYR A 26 -1.70 9.86 -21.71
CA TYR A 26 -3.02 10.34 -21.33
C TYR A 26 -2.92 11.66 -20.54
N SER A 27 -3.82 12.62 -20.82
CA SER A 27 -3.86 13.90 -20.10
C SER A 27 -4.49 13.73 -18.71
N TRP A 28 -3.81 13.03 -17.82
CA TRP A 28 -4.29 12.65 -16.49
C TRP A 28 -4.52 13.84 -15.55
N LYS A 29 -3.78 14.95 -15.70
CA LYS A 29 -3.95 16.20 -14.92
C LYS A 29 -5.37 16.80 -15.03
N ARG A 30 -6.17 16.38 -16.02
CA ARG A 30 -7.55 16.79 -16.16
C ARG A 30 -8.54 15.98 -15.28
N GLY A 31 -8.05 15.07 -14.45
CA GLY A 31 -8.85 14.30 -13.50
C GLY A 31 -9.83 13.29 -14.11
N ARG A 32 -9.66 12.91 -15.37
CA ARG A 32 -10.57 11.98 -16.07
C ARG A 32 -10.13 10.53 -16.03
N MET A 33 -8.99 10.26 -15.41
CA MET A 33 -8.41 8.94 -15.28
C MET A 33 -7.76 8.83 -13.92
N ALA A 34 -8.06 7.77 -13.20
CA ALA A 34 -7.34 7.42 -11.98
C ALA A 34 -5.98 6.84 -12.38
N VAL A 35 -4.91 7.56 -12.10
CA VAL A 35 -3.52 7.13 -12.35
C VAL A 35 -2.74 6.96 -11.06
N PHE A 36 -3.45 7.00 -9.91
CA PHE A 36 -2.88 6.85 -8.58
C PHE A 36 -1.70 7.79 -8.32
N PHE A 37 -1.84 9.02 -8.77
CA PHE A 37 -0.89 10.12 -8.55
C PHE A 37 -1.65 11.33 -8.01
N TYR A 38 -1.16 11.87 -6.90
CA TYR A 38 -1.76 13.04 -6.27
C TYR A 38 -1.29 14.31 -6.98
N TYR A 39 -2.21 14.99 -7.61
CA TYR A 39 -1.97 16.27 -8.27
C TYR A 39 -3.01 17.29 -7.80
N LEU A 40 -2.58 18.38 -7.23
CA LEU A 40 -3.43 19.49 -6.86
C LEU A 40 -3.37 20.60 -7.92
N ASP A 41 -2.20 21.19 -8.07
CA ASP A 41 -1.95 22.31 -8.99
C ASP A 41 -0.46 22.41 -9.39
N GLU A 42 -0.18 23.34 -10.29
CA GLU A 42 1.20 23.58 -10.76
C GLU A 42 2.10 24.19 -9.67
N ALA A 43 1.55 24.85 -8.66
CA ALA A 43 2.36 25.44 -7.59
C ALA A 43 2.95 24.32 -6.71
N LEU A 44 2.13 23.34 -6.33
CA LEU A 44 2.59 22.17 -5.60
C LEU A 44 3.53 21.31 -6.44
N GLU A 45 3.26 21.15 -7.74
CA GLU A 45 4.15 20.41 -8.65
C GLU A 45 5.55 21.05 -8.70
N ARG A 46 5.65 22.38 -8.74
CA ARG A 46 6.95 23.07 -8.67
C ARG A 46 7.69 22.80 -7.37
N VAL A 47 6.99 22.84 -6.23
CA VAL A 47 7.60 22.52 -4.92
C VAL A 47 8.16 21.11 -4.93
N GLN A 48 7.40 20.13 -5.46
CA GLN A 48 7.86 18.74 -5.58
C GLN A 48 9.11 18.61 -6.46
N GLN A 49 9.13 19.31 -7.60
CA GLN A 49 10.30 19.32 -8.51
C GLN A 49 11.53 19.94 -7.83
N GLU A 50 11.37 21.08 -7.17
CA GLU A 50 12.46 21.76 -6.46
C GLU A 50 13.00 20.90 -5.30
N ALA A 51 12.11 20.29 -4.52
CA ALA A 51 12.50 19.38 -3.44
C ALA A 51 13.25 18.15 -3.99
N TYR A 52 12.75 17.54 -5.05
CA TYR A 52 13.42 16.41 -5.71
C TYR A 52 14.84 16.75 -6.15
N LEU A 53 15.03 17.93 -6.75
CA LEU A 53 16.34 18.39 -7.23
C LEU A 53 17.35 18.62 -6.10
N GLN A 54 16.89 18.87 -4.85
CA GLN A 54 17.79 18.99 -3.69
C GLN A 54 18.45 17.65 -3.31
N PHE A 55 17.80 16.53 -3.63
CA PHE A 55 18.23 15.17 -3.24
C PHE A 55 18.48 14.26 -4.44
N TRP A 56 18.56 14.82 -5.62
CA TRP A 56 18.64 14.03 -6.85
C TRP A 56 19.91 13.19 -6.97
N THR A 57 21.00 13.57 -6.29
CA THR A 57 22.28 12.84 -6.28
C THR A 57 22.49 11.96 -5.05
N GLU A 58 21.63 12.08 -4.05
CA GLU A 58 21.70 11.33 -2.81
C GLU A 58 20.95 9.98 -2.94
N ASN A 59 21.33 9.04 -2.06
CA ASN A 59 20.65 7.77 -1.94
C ASN A 59 20.72 7.23 -0.50
N ASN A 60 19.79 6.36 -0.13
CA ASN A 60 19.72 5.83 1.23
C ASN A 60 20.54 4.53 1.44
N LEU A 61 21.39 4.14 0.50
CA LEU A 61 22.29 2.97 0.66
C LEU A 61 23.29 3.19 1.80
N GLY A 62 23.74 4.43 1.95
CA GLY A 62 24.70 4.81 2.98
C GLY A 62 24.14 5.84 3.96
N GLN A 63 23.31 5.45 4.92
CA GLN A 63 22.69 6.36 5.89
C GLN A 63 23.69 7.25 6.65
N ARG A 64 24.95 6.79 6.83
CA ARG A 64 26.01 7.61 7.43
C ARG A 64 26.49 8.73 6.51
N ALA A 65 26.40 8.54 5.19
CA ALA A 65 26.77 9.55 4.20
C ALA A 65 25.67 10.60 4.03
N PHE A 66 24.40 10.15 4.13
CA PHE A 66 23.21 10.99 3.90
C PHE A 66 22.23 10.89 5.09
N PRO A 67 22.61 11.41 6.28
CA PRO A 67 21.75 11.32 7.48
C PRO A 67 20.42 12.09 7.32
N SER A 68 20.37 13.07 6.42
CA SER A 68 19.14 13.80 6.08
C SER A 68 18.08 12.90 5.46
N LEU A 69 18.46 11.95 4.60
CA LEU A 69 17.50 11.02 3.99
C LEU A 69 16.92 10.05 5.03
N ALA A 70 17.76 9.49 5.90
CA ALA A 70 17.31 8.62 6.99
C ALA A 70 16.34 9.35 7.93
N ARG A 71 16.62 10.63 8.23
CA ARG A 71 15.73 11.47 9.03
C ARG A 71 14.40 11.71 8.32
N LEU A 72 14.42 12.12 7.04
CA LEU A 72 13.19 12.38 6.26
C LEU A 72 12.33 11.12 6.15
N GLU A 73 12.94 9.96 5.91
CA GLU A 73 12.23 8.67 5.90
C GLU A 73 11.52 8.40 7.23
N SER A 74 12.24 8.58 8.35
CA SER A 74 11.65 8.41 9.68
C SER A 74 10.51 9.38 9.95
N GLU A 75 10.67 10.64 9.59
CA GLU A 75 9.64 11.68 9.76
C GLU A 75 8.36 11.33 8.94
N VAL A 76 8.51 10.85 7.71
CA VAL A 76 7.37 10.43 6.87
C VAL A 76 6.65 9.23 7.48
N VAL A 77 7.39 8.25 7.99
CA VAL A 77 6.80 7.09 8.69
C VAL A 77 6.05 7.53 9.95
N GLU A 78 6.63 8.41 10.76
CA GLU A 78 5.98 8.94 11.97
C GLU A 78 4.68 9.71 11.64
N MET A 79 4.69 10.54 10.59
CA MET A 79 3.49 11.24 10.10
C MET A 79 2.42 10.24 9.65
N GLY A 80 2.80 9.20 8.92
CA GLY A 80 1.90 8.13 8.50
C GLY A 80 1.30 7.37 9.68
N LEU A 81 2.11 6.99 10.66
CA LEU A 81 1.64 6.35 11.89
C LEU A 81 0.64 7.22 12.66
N SER A 82 0.93 8.52 12.77
CA SER A 82 0.01 9.48 13.39
C SER A 82 -1.30 9.59 12.64
N LEU A 83 -1.25 9.71 11.32
CA LEU A 83 -2.44 9.83 10.46
C LEU A 83 -3.35 8.60 10.54
N LEU A 84 -2.74 7.42 10.67
CA LEU A 84 -3.43 6.13 10.77
C LEU A 84 -3.79 5.72 12.20
N HIS A 85 -3.63 6.64 13.18
CA HIS A 85 -3.93 6.41 14.61
C HIS A 85 -3.20 5.19 15.19
N ALA A 86 -1.94 5.01 14.82
CA ALA A 86 -1.14 3.87 15.28
C ALA A 86 -0.93 3.90 16.80
N PRO A 87 -0.93 2.75 17.48
CA PRO A 87 -0.66 2.68 18.91
C PRO A 87 0.79 3.03 19.23
N ALA A 88 1.05 3.43 20.48
CA ALA A 88 2.40 3.69 20.95
C ALA A 88 3.30 2.45 20.75
N GLY A 89 4.50 2.67 20.23
CA GLY A 89 5.46 1.61 19.92
C GLY A 89 5.27 0.96 18.55
N ALA A 90 4.29 1.39 17.76
CA ALA A 90 4.19 0.99 16.36
C ALA A 90 5.40 1.53 15.58
N GLY A 91 5.78 0.79 14.55
CA GLY A 91 6.83 1.17 13.60
C GLY A 91 6.36 0.99 12.17
N GLY A 92 7.16 1.46 11.23
CA GLY A 92 6.87 1.32 9.81
C GLY A 92 8.13 1.27 8.96
N SER A 93 7.95 0.96 7.70
CA SER A 93 9.00 0.99 6.69
C SER A 93 8.55 1.81 5.49
N PHE A 94 9.44 2.65 4.99
CA PHE A 94 9.27 3.28 3.70
C PHE A 94 9.63 2.26 2.60
N THR A 95 8.78 2.13 1.59
CA THR A 95 8.91 1.11 0.55
C THR A 95 8.85 1.73 -0.85
N SER A 96 9.10 0.93 -1.86
CA SER A 96 9.02 1.36 -3.27
C SER A 96 7.58 1.41 -3.81
N GLY A 97 6.57 1.18 -2.96
CA GLY A 97 5.16 1.21 -3.32
C GLY A 97 4.36 0.10 -2.65
N GLY A 98 3.03 0.11 -2.80
CA GLY A 98 2.09 -0.78 -2.13
C GLY A 98 2.39 -2.27 -2.31
N SER A 99 2.94 -2.68 -3.45
CA SER A 99 3.31 -4.09 -3.67
C SER A 99 4.41 -4.57 -2.73
N GLU A 100 5.42 -3.76 -2.47
CA GLU A 100 6.46 -4.09 -1.49
C GLU A 100 5.91 -4.03 -0.06
N SER A 101 5.10 -3.03 0.25
CA SER A 101 4.43 -2.91 1.56
C SER A 101 3.62 -4.17 1.90
N ILE A 102 2.81 -4.65 0.96
CA ILE A 102 2.02 -5.88 1.10
C ILE A 102 2.95 -7.09 1.28
N PHE A 103 4.01 -7.19 0.48
CA PHE A 103 4.98 -8.29 0.59
C PHE A 103 5.61 -8.34 1.98
N LEU A 104 6.07 -7.20 2.51
CA LEU A 104 6.68 -7.12 3.84
C LEU A 104 5.68 -7.45 4.95
N ALA A 105 4.43 -7.01 4.83
CA ALA A 105 3.37 -7.36 5.78
C ALA A 105 3.09 -8.87 5.78
N MET A 106 3.03 -9.51 4.60
CA MET A 106 2.82 -10.95 4.49
C MET A 106 4.03 -11.74 5.00
N LEU A 107 5.25 -11.25 4.76
CA LEU A 107 6.46 -11.83 5.34
C LEU A 107 6.41 -11.79 6.87
N ALA A 108 6.08 -10.65 7.46
CA ALA A 108 5.96 -10.51 8.91
C ALA A 108 4.88 -11.44 9.50
N ALA A 109 3.72 -11.51 8.86
CA ALA A 109 2.63 -12.41 9.26
C ALA A 109 3.05 -13.89 9.20
N ARG A 110 3.77 -14.28 8.14
CA ARG A 110 4.29 -15.64 7.99
C ARG A 110 5.29 -16.00 9.09
N GLU A 111 6.26 -15.13 9.33
CA GLU A 111 7.32 -15.36 10.33
C GLU A 111 6.74 -15.39 11.75
N GLN A 112 5.80 -14.49 12.07
CA GLN A 112 5.14 -14.50 13.38
C GLN A 112 4.24 -15.73 13.55
N GLY A 113 3.54 -16.16 12.50
CA GLY A 113 2.65 -17.32 12.54
C GLY A 113 3.38 -18.64 12.73
N GLY A 114 4.58 -18.79 12.20
CA GLY A 114 5.49 -19.93 12.39
C GLY A 114 4.89 -21.27 11.95
N ARG A 115 4.04 -21.28 10.90
CA ARG A 115 3.36 -22.48 10.41
C ARG A 115 4.18 -23.16 9.30
N ALA A 116 4.12 -24.50 9.25
CA ALA A 116 4.84 -25.27 8.24
C ALA A 116 4.23 -25.11 6.83
N ARG A 117 2.93 -24.93 6.74
CA ARG A 117 2.18 -24.72 5.50
C ARG A 117 1.22 -23.54 5.65
N PRO A 118 1.77 -22.32 5.81
CA PRO A 118 0.96 -21.15 6.12
C PRO A 118 -0.04 -20.83 5.01
N ASN A 119 -1.22 -20.38 5.39
CA ASN A 119 -2.21 -19.84 4.47
C ASN A 119 -2.71 -18.46 4.94
N ILE A 120 -3.23 -17.70 3.97
CA ILE A 120 -3.90 -16.41 4.19
C ILE A 120 -5.32 -16.48 3.66
N VAL A 121 -6.25 -15.83 4.36
CA VAL A 121 -7.66 -15.76 3.97
C VAL A 121 -8.01 -14.31 3.64
N LEU A 122 -8.58 -14.08 2.45
CA LEU A 122 -8.90 -12.75 1.95
C LEU A 122 -10.15 -12.75 1.06
N PRO A 123 -10.85 -11.61 0.92
CA PRO A 123 -11.96 -11.51 -0.03
C PRO A 123 -11.43 -11.57 -1.48
N ASP A 124 -12.26 -12.01 -2.41
CA ASP A 124 -11.91 -12.07 -3.84
C ASP A 124 -11.69 -10.69 -4.46
N THR A 125 -12.16 -9.62 -3.79
CA THR A 125 -11.92 -8.22 -4.11
C THR A 125 -10.52 -7.71 -3.75
N ALA A 126 -9.74 -8.46 -2.94
CA ALA A 126 -8.40 -8.07 -2.54
C ALA A 126 -7.43 -8.03 -3.73
N HIS A 127 -6.46 -7.13 -3.67
CA HIS A 127 -5.51 -6.91 -4.77
C HIS A 127 -4.69 -8.17 -5.08
N LEU A 128 -4.37 -8.37 -6.37
CA LEU A 128 -3.63 -9.56 -6.84
C LEU A 128 -2.20 -9.67 -6.31
N THR A 129 -1.66 -8.61 -5.72
CA THR A 129 -0.33 -8.62 -5.09
C THR A 129 -0.25 -9.64 -3.94
N PHE A 130 -1.36 -9.92 -3.26
CA PHE A 130 -1.39 -10.95 -2.20
C PHE A 130 -1.08 -12.34 -2.75
N ASP A 131 -1.60 -12.70 -3.94
CA ASP A 131 -1.27 -13.99 -4.58
C ASP A 131 0.21 -14.06 -4.92
N ARG A 132 0.78 -12.96 -5.44
CA ARG A 132 2.20 -12.90 -5.76
C ARG A 132 3.06 -13.00 -4.50
N ALA A 133 2.73 -12.24 -3.45
CA ALA A 133 3.45 -12.30 -2.18
C ALA A 133 3.38 -13.72 -1.57
N ALA A 134 2.19 -14.32 -1.55
CA ALA A 134 1.99 -15.67 -1.05
C ALA A 134 2.79 -16.71 -1.84
N TRP A 135 2.85 -16.59 -3.17
CA TRP A 135 3.65 -17.47 -4.00
C TRP A 135 5.15 -17.38 -3.67
N TYR A 136 5.69 -16.16 -3.54
CA TYR A 136 7.09 -15.97 -3.14
C TYR A 136 7.39 -16.53 -1.75
N LEU A 137 6.43 -16.42 -0.84
CA LEU A 137 6.58 -16.80 0.57
C LEU A 137 6.17 -18.25 0.85
N GLY A 138 5.74 -19.01 -0.17
CA GLY A 138 5.30 -20.40 0.00
C GLY A 138 4.03 -20.53 0.84
N MET A 139 3.11 -19.58 0.73
CA MET A 139 1.81 -19.59 1.41
C MET A 139 0.68 -19.97 0.47
N GLU A 140 -0.36 -20.63 1.00
CA GLU A 140 -1.62 -20.84 0.28
C GLU A 140 -2.51 -19.60 0.38
N VAL A 141 -3.21 -19.26 -0.72
CA VAL A 141 -4.20 -18.17 -0.74
C VAL A 141 -5.60 -18.76 -0.78
N ARG A 142 -6.46 -18.35 0.15
CA ARG A 142 -7.88 -18.71 0.19
C ARG A 142 -8.72 -17.47 -0.08
N ARG A 143 -9.16 -17.35 -1.34
CA ARG A 143 -10.03 -16.26 -1.76
C ARG A 143 -11.49 -16.62 -1.51
N ILE A 144 -12.17 -15.76 -0.77
CA ILE A 144 -13.56 -15.92 -0.36
C ILE A 144 -14.40 -14.92 -1.15
N PRO A 145 -15.50 -15.36 -1.78
CA PRO A 145 -16.40 -14.43 -2.45
C PRO A 145 -16.85 -13.31 -1.52
N ALA A 146 -16.80 -12.08 -2.01
CA ALA A 146 -17.33 -10.94 -1.28
C ALA A 146 -18.86 -11.01 -1.18
N ASP A 147 -19.42 -10.35 -0.18
CA ASP A 147 -20.87 -10.26 0.00
C ASP A 147 -21.56 -9.44 -1.12
N ALA A 148 -22.88 -9.29 -1.05
CA ALA A 148 -23.66 -8.54 -2.02
C ALA A 148 -23.28 -7.04 -2.08
N GLU A 149 -22.70 -6.51 -1.01
CA GLU A 149 -22.21 -5.14 -0.90
C GLU A 149 -20.75 -4.99 -1.37
N ARG A 150 -20.16 -6.06 -1.90
CA ARG A 150 -18.76 -6.12 -2.35
C ARG A 150 -17.74 -5.90 -1.22
N ARG A 151 -18.08 -6.35 -0.03
CA ARG A 151 -17.23 -6.32 1.16
C ARG A 151 -16.87 -7.75 1.58
N SER A 152 -15.88 -7.86 2.46
CA SER A 152 -15.51 -9.13 3.08
C SER A 152 -16.70 -9.83 3.77
N ASP A 153 -16.97 -11.07 3.40
CA ASP A 153 -17.88 -11.96 4.13
C ASP A 153 -17.11 -12.59 5.30
N VAL A 154 -17.23 -11.99 6.48
CA VAL A 154 -16.47 -12.37 7.65
C VAL A 154 -16.80 -13.81 8.11
N ALA A 155 -18.06 -14.23 8.00
CA ALA A 155 -18.47 -15.58 8.39
C ALA A 155 -17.87 -16.65 7.46
N ALA A 156 -17.90 -16.40 6.16
CA ALA A 156 -17.27 -17.29 5.17
C ALA A 156 -15.75 -17.31 5.31
N MET A 157 -15.11 -16.16 5.59
CA MET A 157 -13.69 -16.07 5.88
C MET A 157 -13.32 -16.83 7.16
N GLU A 158 -14.13 -16.73 8.23
CA GLU A 158 -13.92 -17.51 9.46
C GLU A 158 -14.02 -19.03 9.21
N ALA A 159 -14.97 -19.46 8.41
CA ALA A 159 -15.13 -20.87 8.04
C ALA A 159 -13.96 -21.42 7.21
N ALA A 160 -13.28 -20.55 6.46
CA ALA A 160 -12.10 -20.89 5.66
C ALA A 160 -10.79 -20.92 6.47
N CYS A 161 -10.79 -20.41 7.71
CA CYS A 161 -9.61 -20.43 8.58
C CYS A 161 -9.39 -21.82 9.18
N ASP A 162 -8.15 -22.27 9.21
CA ASP A 162 -7.72 -23.50 9.87
C ASP A 162 -6.50 -23.28 10.79
N ALA A 163 -5.86 -24.37 11.21
CA ALA A 163 -4.69 -24.31 12.10
C ALA A 163 -3.43 -23.73 11.42
N ASP A 164 -3.37 -23.74 10.09
CA ASP A 164 -2.26 -23.22 9.31
C ASP A 164 -2.49 -21.76 8.85
N THR A 165 -3.68 -21.18 9.12
CA THR A 165 -3.96 -19.78 8.81
C THR A 165 -3.11 -18.85 9.65
N VAL A 166 -2.40 -17.90 8.99
CA VAL A 166 -1.54 -16.92 9.64
C VAL A 166 -2.09 -15.50 9.57
N ALA A 167 -2.84 -15.18 8.52
CA ALA A 167 -3.37 -13.82 8.34
C ALA A 167 -4.76 -13.78 7.71
N LEU A 168 -5.49 -12.75 8.11
CA LEU A 168 -6.69 -12.22 7.45
C LEU A 168 -6.32 -10.92 6.74
N ILE A 169 -6.93 -10.66 5.60
CA ILE A 169 -6.76 -9.43 4.84
C ILE A 169 -8.12 -8.76 4.63
N GLY A 170 -8.16 -7.46 4.81
CA GLY A 170 -9.25 -6.59 4.38
C GLY A 170 -8.70 -5.35 3.70
N SER A 171 -9.52 -4.66 2.92
CA SER A 171 -9.10 -3.47 2.16
C SER A 171 -9.91 -2.22 2.57
N ALA A 172 -9.25 -1.06 2.54
CA ALA A 172 -9.87 0.21 2.92
C ALA A 172 -9.50 1.36 1.97
N PRO A 173 -10.17 1.47 0.79
CA PRO A 173 -11.15 0.56 0.20
C PRO A 173 -10.52 -0.54 -0.65
N ASN A 174 -11.32 -1.54 -1.04
CA ASN A 174 -10.91 -2.45 -2.08
C ASN A 174 -10.88 -1.74 -3.44
N TYR A 175 -9.86 -2.06 -4.22
CA TYR A 175 -9.55 -1.36 -5.47
C TYR A 175 -10.63 -1.54 -6.56
N PRO A 176 -11.33 -2.71 -6.73
CA PRO A 176 -12.27 -2.87 -7.84
C PRO A 176 -13.59 -2.12 -7.66
N PHE A 177 -14.04 -1.89 -6.41
CA PHE A 177 -15.37 -1.36 -6.12
C PHE A 177 -15.36 -0.09 -5.24
N GLY A 178 -14.22 0.26 -4.64
CA GLY A 178 -14.13 1.41 -3.74
C GLY A 178 -14.87 1.23 -2.42
N THR A 179 -15.17 -0.01 -2.01
CA THR A 179 -15.87 -0.30 -0.76
C THR A 179 -14.86 -0.66 0.35
N VAL A 180 -15.08 -0.13 1.54
CA VAL A 180 -14.30 -0.48 2.73
C VAL A 180 -14.82 -1.80 3.29
N ASP A 181 -13.93 -2.77 3.46
CA ASP A 181 -14.23 -4.07 4.04
C ASP A 181 -14.67 -3.97 5.52
N ARG A 182 -15.19 -5.04 6.08
CA ARG A 182 -15.66 -5.12 7.48
C ARG A 182 -14.46 -5.26 8.44
N ILE A 183 -13.58 -4.27 8.44
CA ILE A 183 -12.29 -4.31 9.15
C ILE A 183 -12.48 -4.53 10.65
N ALA A 184 -13.44 -3.86 11.28
CA ALA A 184 -13.68 -4.04 12.72
C ALA A 184 -14.09 -5.49 13.06
N GLU A 185 -14.95 -6.10 12.25
CA GLU A 185 -15.40 -7.48 12.43
C GLU A 185 -14.27 -8.50 12.14
N LEU A 186 -13.47 -8.25 11.09
CA LEU A 186 -12.25 -9.01 10.80
C LEU A 186 -11.24 -8.91 11.96
N GLY A 187 -11.12 -7.73 12.57
CA GLY A 187 -10.26 -7.50 13.72
C GLY A 187 -10.67 -8.31 14.95
N GLU A 188 -11.95 -8.35 15.23
CA GLU A 188 -12.46 -9.21 16.30
C GLU A 188 -12.21 -10.70 16.02
N LEU A 189 -12.37 -11.13 14.77
CA LEU A 189 -12.05 -12.49 14.35
C LEU A 189 -10.55 -12.77 14.52
N ALA A 190 -9.70 -11.88 14.05
CA ALA A 190 -8.25 -12.01 14.15
C ALA A 190 -7.80 -12.15 15.62
N ARG A 191 -8.34 -11.31 16.52
CA ARG A 191 -8.05 -11.38 17.96
C ARG A 191 -8.47 -12.72 18.58
N ARG A 192 -9.69 -13.19 18.28
CA ARG A 192 -10.18 -14.49 18.80
C ARG A 192 -9.32 -15.66 18.36
N ARG A 193 -8.79 -15.60 17.14
CA ARG A 193 -8.01 -16.69 16.53
C ARG A 193 -6.50 -16.54 16.70
N GLY A 194 -6.01 -15.40 17.21
CA GLY A 194 -4.59 -15.08 17.29
C GLY A 194 -3.94 -14.93 15.91
N LEU A 195 -4.65 -14.36 14.93
CA LEU A 195 -4.21 -14.15 13.55
C LEU A 195 -3.72 -12.73 13.35
N TRP A 196 -2.85 -12.55 12.36
CA TRP A 196 -2.49 -11.24 11.82
C TRP A 196 -3.67 -10.66 11.03
N LEU A 197 -4.05 -9.41 11.27
CA LEU A 197 -4.94 -8.69 10.36
C LEU A 197 -4.15 -7.60 9.63
N HIS A 198 -4.07 -7.73 8.33
CA HIS A 198 -3.52 -6.70 7.45
C HIS A 198 -4.65 -5.93 6.77
N VAL A 199 -4.54 -4.60 6.78
CA VAL A 199 -5.45 -3.72 6.04
C VAL A 199 -4.70 -3.14 4.85
N ASP A 200 -5.14 -3.51 3.65
CA ASP A 200 -4.69 -2.87 2.42
C ASP A 200 -5.41 -1.54 2.23
N ALA A 201 -4.74 -0.47 2.62
CA ALA A 201 -5.18 0.90 2.43
C ALA A 201 -4.32 1.64 1.41
N CYS A 202 -3.72 0.94 0.44
CA CYS A 202 -2.92 1.57 -0.61
C CYS A 202 -3.70 2.67 -1.36
N VAL A 203 -5.01 2.50 -1.56
CA VAL A 203 -5.86 3.53 -2.18
C VAL A 203 -6.35 4.57 -1.18
N GLY A 204 -6.70 4.17 0.04
CA GLY A 204 -7.41 5.03 0.99
C GLY A 204 -6.57 5.58 2.14
N GLY A 205 -5.37 5.05 2.38
CA GLY A 205 -4.58 5.38 3.58
C GLY A 205 -4.27 6.87 3.74
N PHE A 206 -4.00 7.55 2.64
CA PHE A 206 -3.76 9.00 2.61
C PHE A 206 -4.97 9.82 2.12
N LEU A 207 -6.16 9.21 1.98
CA LEU A 207 -7.40 9.88 1.61
C LEU A 207 -8.46 9.79 2.70
N ASN A 208 -8.66 8.61 3.25
CA ASN A 208 -9.73 8.34 4.22
C ASN A 208 -9.68 9.24 5.45
N PRO A 209 -8.53 9.53 6.07
CA PRO A 209 -8.47 10.45 7.22
C PRO A 209 -9.04 11.83 6.89
N PHE A 210 -8.72 12.36 5.72
CA PHE A 210 -9.23 13.66 5.28
C PHE A 210 -10.70 13.62 4.87
N LEU A 211 -11.20 12.50 4.37
CA LEU A 211 -12.64 12.31 4.15
C LEU A 211 -13.41 12.32 5.47
N GLU A 212 -12.87 11.69 6.52
CA GLU A 212 -13.43 11.75 7.87
C GLU A 212 -13.46 13.19 8.41
N GLU A 213 -12.37 13.96 8.25
CA GLU A 213 -12.33 15.39 8.62
C GLU A 213 -13.38 16.24 7.86
N LEU A 214 -13.68 15.89 6.63
CA LEU A 214 -14.73 16.52 5.81
C LEU A 214 -16.14 16.04 6.18
N GLY A 215 -16.28 15.18 7.20
CA GLY A 215 -17.56 14.68 7.69
C GLY A 215 -18.14 13.49 6.89
N VAL A 216 -17.35 12.85 6.04
CA VAL A 216 -17.76 11.61 5.37
C VAL A 216 -17.71 10.48 6.39
N ALA A 217 -18.85 9.83 6.62
CA ALA A 217 -18.93 8.67 7.50
C ALA A 217 -18.29 7.45 6.84
N LEU A 218 -17.14 7.03 7.33
CA LEU A 218 -16.46 5.79 6.92
C LEU A 218 -16.62 4.71 7.99
N PRO A 219 -16.69 3.43 7.62
CA PRO A 219 -16.51 2.35 8.58
C PRO A 219 -15.13 2.45 9.25
N LEU A 220 -14.98 1.94 10.46
CA LEU A 220 -13.69 1.89 11.16
C LEU A 220 -12.71 0.97 10.40
N TRP A 221 -11.55 1.49 9.99
CA TRP A 221 -10.67 0.81 9.04
C TRP A 221 -9.19 0.83 9.39
N ASP A 222 -8.73 1.73 10.26
CA ASP A 222 -7.33 1.93 10.62
C ASP A 222 -6.98 1.26 11.97
N PHE A 223 -5.87 1.64 12.59
CA PHE A 223 -5.44 1.07 13.88
C PHE A 223 -6.40 1.32 15.05
N ARG A 224 -7.42 2.17 14.89
CA ARG A 224 -8.52 2.29 15.86
C ARG A 224 -9.39 1.04 15.87
N ALA A 225 -9.41 0.26 14.78
CA ALA A 225 -10.11 -1.03 14.74
C ALA A 225 -9.33 -2.07 15.55
N PRO A 226 -9.94 -2.67 16.59
CA PRO A 226 -9.26 -3.68 17.39
C PRO A 226 -8.78 -4.86 16.55
N GLY A 227 -7.53 -5.28 16.73
CA GLY A 227 -6.97 -6.44 16.04
C GLY A 227 -6.26 -6.13 14.72
N VAL A 228 -6.31 -4.91 14.22
CA VAL A 228 -5.45 -4.49 13.09
C VAL A 228 -3.99 -4.56 13.52
N THR A 229 -3.19 -5.32 12.78
CA THR A 229 -1.78 -5.56 13.07
C THR A 229 -0.86 -4.77 12.15
N SER A 230 -1.25 -4.62 10.88
CA SER A 230 -0.49 -3.82 9.91
C SER A 230 -1.41 -3.17 8.88
N ILE A 231 -0.94 -2.05 8.33
CA ILE A 231 -1.60 -1.30 7.26
C ILE A 231 -0.57 -0.99 6.18
N SER A 232 -0.93 -1.19 4.92
CA SER A 232 -0.20 -0.65 3.78
C SER A 232 -0.91 0.60 3.27
N ALA A 233 -0.15 1.67 3.00
CA ALA A 233 -0.63 2.93 2.43
C ALA A 233 0.35 3.39 1.35
N ASP A 234 -0.15 3.89 0.20
CA ASP A 234 0.66 4.21 -0.98
C ASP A 234 0.23 5.55 -1.61
#